data_b40f7a3674b98a39d0d8fcceae9f1dfe
#
_entry.id   b40f7a3674b98a39d0d8fcceae9f1dfe
#
_cell.length_a   1.000
_cell.length_b   1.000
_cell.length_c   1.000
_cell.angle_alpha   90.00
_cell.angle_beta   90.00
_cell.angle_gamma   90.00
#
_symmetry.space_group_name_H-M   'P 1'
#
loop_
_entity.id
_entity.type
_entity.pdbx_description
1 polymer ?
#
loop_
_entity_poly.entity_id
_entity_poly.type
_entity_poly.pdbx_seq_one_letter_code
_entity_poly.pdbx_strand_id
1 'polypeptide(L)'
;SFHGHETDGEDTTVPSMFLETFSRRCVDAGADAVIGHGPHELRGIEIYHGAPIFYSLGNFLFETETVEKQPYDAYINKKMPLDTKVGAYMDARSKNGTAGYGVLPEIWLSVMAGWTMEDGHVTEIKLYPISLGMTEKRPQKGVPVLIGDEKVLAYLAELSKPYGTEMEIKDGVGTIRL
;
A
#
# COMPACT_ATOMS: atom_id res chain seq x y z
N SER A 1 -5.69 8.83 10.13
CA SER A 1 -4.70 7.92 9.51
C SER A 1 -3.53 7.67 10.45
N PHE A 2 -2.82 6.55 10.26
CA PHE A 2 -1.60 6.24 10.97
C PHE A 2 -0.52 5.71 10.01
N HIS A 3 0.76 5.82 10.42
CA HIS A 3 1.88 5.23 9.71
C HIS A 3 2.54 4.19 10.62
N GLY A 4 2.51 2.92 10.22
CA GLY A 4 3.03 1.82 11.02
C GLY A 4 3.50 0.66 10.15
N HIS A 5 4.70 0.15 10.44
CA HIS A 5 5.33 -0.97 9.73
C HIS A 5 5.25 -2.29 10.53
N GLU A 6 4.83 -2.20 11.79
CA GLU A 6 4.89 -3.30 12.73
C GLU A 6 4.02 -4.49 12.26
N THR A 7 4.57 -5.68 12.47
CA THR A 7 3.93 -6.96 12.16
C THR A 7 4.01 -7.88 13.37
N ASP A 8 3.08 -8.82 13.46
CA ASP A 8 3.21 -9.94 14.39
C ASP A 8 3.80 -11.14 13.63
N GLY A 9 5.08 -11.41 13.87
CA GLY A 9 5.80 -12.49 13.21
C GLY A 9 6.49 -12.08 11.89
N GLU A 10 6.69 -13.06 11.03
CA GLU A 10 7.45 -12.88 9.77
C GLU A 10 6.55 -12.46 8.58
N ASP A 11 5.24 -12.61 8.69
CA ASP A 11 4.29 -12.23 7.65
C ASP A 11 4.02 -10.73 7.70
N THR A 12 4.58 -10.01 6.74
CA THR A 12 4.48 -8.55 6.67
C THR A 12 3.07 -8.06 6.30
N THR A 13 2.22 -8.95 5.77
CA THR A 13 0.82 -8.63 5.42
C THR A 13 -0.11 -8.60 6.63
N VAL A 14 0.34 -9.17 7.78
CA VAL A 14 -0.41 -9.20 9.03
C VAL A 14 0.02 -8.01 9.89
N PRO A 15 -0.86 -7.03 10.17
CA PRO A 15 -0.55 -5.94 11.08
C PRO A 15 -0.34 -6.47 12.49
N SER A 16 0.53 -5.81 13.28
CA SER A 16 0.70 -6.19 14.67
C SER A 16 -0.59 -6.00 15.48
N MET A 17 -0.79 -6.80 16.51
CA MET A 17 -1.92 -6.68 17.44
C MET A 17 -2.05 -5.25 18.02
N PHE A 18 -0.94 -4.55 18.17
CA PHE A 18 -0.94 -3.13 18.56
C PHE A 18 -1.68 -2.26 17.54
N LEU A 19 -1.40 -2.41 16.25
CA LEU A 19 -2.04 -1.61 15.18
C LEU A 19 -3.53 -1.94 15.05
N GLU A 20 -3.92 -3.19 15.19
CA GLU A 20 -5.33 -3.60 15.23
C GLU A 20 -6.06 -2.96 16.42
N THR A 21 -5.49 -3.10 17.62
CA THR A 21 -6.07 -2.53 18.83
C THR A 21 -6.19 -1.01 18.74
N PHE A 22 -5.16 -0.35 18.25
CA PHE A 22 -5.15 1.11 18.07
C PHE A 22 -6.24 1.54 17.07
N SER A 23 -6.34 0.87 15.94
CA SER A 23 -7.31 1.20 14.89
C SER A 23 -8.75 1.05 15.38
N ARG A 24 -9.08 -0.06 16.06
CA ARG A 24 -10.40 -0.29 16.65
C ARG A 24 -10.73 0.76 17.72
N ARG A 25 -9.76 1.15 18.55
CA ARG A 25 -9.95 2.23 19.54
C ARG A 25 -10.16 3.60 18.90
N CYS A 26 -9.58 3.86 17.73
CA CYS A 26 -9.89 5.10 17.00
C CYS A 26 -11.36 5.13 16.56
N VAL A 27 -11.90 4.00 16.09
CA VAL A 27 -13.32 3.89 15.76
C VAL A 27 -14.19 4.03 17.02
N ASP A 28 -13.86 3.37 18.13
CA ASP A 28 -14.57 3.50 19.41
C ASP A 28 -14.58 4.97 19.93
N ALA A 29 -13.55 5.73 19.57
CA ALA A 29 -13.45 7.16 19.89
C ALA A 29 -14.16 8.08 18.88
N GLY A 30 -14.84 7.52 17.87
CA GLY A 30 -15.67 8.26 16.91
C GLY A 30 -15.02 8.53 15.55
N ALA A 31 -14.00 7.75 15.15
CA ALA A 31 -13.48 7.84 13.79
C ALA A 31 -14.44 7.12 12.81
N ASP A 32 -14.82 7.80 11.72
CA ASP A 32 -15.68 7.25 10.67
C ASP A 32 -14.92 6.31 9.71
N ALA A 33 -13.61 6.41 9.66
CA ALA A 33 -12.71 5.52 8.93
C ALA A 33 -11.30 5.60 9.51
N VAL A 34 -10.53 4.50 9.43
CA VAL A 34 -9.11 4.46 9.79
C VAL A 34 -8.29 4.01 8.60
N ILE A 35 -7.25 4.78 8.26
CA ILE A 35 -6.40 4.53 7.10
C ILE A 35 -4.97 4.34 7.58
N GLY A 36 -4.48 3.10 7.47
CA GLY A 36 -3.10 2.72 7.73
C GLY A 36 -2.25 2.79 6.46
N HIS A 37 -0.99 3.13 6.65
CA HIS A 37 0.05 3.10 5.65
C HIS A 37 1.42 2.88 6.31
N GLY A 38 2.46 2.62 5.51
CA GLY A 38 3.81 2.34 6.01
C GLY A 38 4.43 1.08 5.40
N PRO A 39 3.78 -0.10 5.44
CA PRO A 39 4.42 -1.36 5.01
C PRO A 39 4.72 -1.44 3.51
N HIS A 40 4.22 -0.49 2.71
CA HIS A 40 4.39 -0.43 1.26
C HIS A 40 3.71 -1.57 0.48
N GLU A 41 2.87 -2.35 1.11
CA GLU A 41 2.13 -3.47 0.54
C GLU A 41 0.69 -3.48 1.04
N LEU A 42 -0.17 -4.27 0.40
CA LEU A 42 -1.56 -4.42 0.83
C LEU A 42 -1.65 -5.20 2.14
N ARG A 43 -2.52 -4.75 3.04
CA ARG A 43 -3.01 -5.47 4.22
C ARG A 43 -4.53 -5.50 4.20
N GLY A 44 -5.12 -6.40 4.99
CA GLY A 44 -6.56 -6.60 5.04
C GLY A 44 -7.37 -5.34 5.35
N ILE A 45 -8.65 -5.43 5.05
CA ILE A 45 -9.67 -4.42 5.40
C ILE A 45 -10.57 -5.04 6.45
N GLU A 46 -10.84 -4.31 7.52
CA GLU A 46 -11.81 -4.66 8.55
C GLU A 46 -12.98 -3.69 8.53
N ILE A 47 -14.20 -4.19 8.72
CA ILE A 47 -15.37 -3.36 9.03
C ILE A 47 -15.65 -3.53 10.50
N TYR A 48 -15.31 -2.52 11.29
CA TYR A 48 -15.46 -2.54 12.74
C TYR A 48 -16.48 -1.51 13.19
N HIS A 49 -17.57 -1.96 13.83
CA HIS A 49 -18.71 -1.13 14.25
C HIS A 49 -19.27 -0.23 13.12
N GLY A 50 -19.26 -0.72 11.87
CA GLY A 50 -19.73 0.02 10.69
C GLY A 50 -18.70 1.01 10.10
N ALA A 51 -17.51 1.12 10.67
CA ALA A 51 -16.44 1.95 10.13
C ALA A 51 -15.35 1.10 9.45
N PRO A 52 -14.87 1.47 8.25
CA PRO A 52 -13.79 0.76 7.60
C PRO A 52 -12.43 1.08 8.25
N ILE A 53 -11.64 0.02 8.46
CA ILE A 53 -10.25 0.07 8.82
C ILE A 53 -9.44 -0.52 7.67
N PHE A 54 -8.66 0.31 7.00
CA PHE A 54 -7.71 -0.12 5.98
C PHE A 54 -6.34 -0.26 6.64
N TYR A 55 -5.86 -1.47 6.87
CA TYR A 55 -4.56 -1.67 7.53
C TYR A 55 -3.38 -1.30 6.65
N SER A 56 -3.49 -1.42 5.33
CA SER A 56 -2.67 -0.74 4.33
C SER A 56 -3.29 -0.89 2.93
N LEU A 57 -3.32 0.19 2.18
CA LEU A 57 -3.76 0.20 0.77
C LEU A 57 -2.59 0.06 -0.22
N GLY A 58 -1.36 -0.16 0.29
CA GLY A 58 -0.15 -0.15 -0.52
C GLY A 58 0.32 1.27 -0.85
N ASN A 59 1.18 1.38 -1.86
CA ASN A 59 1.68 2.67 -2.34
C ASN A 59 0.72 3.28 -3.36
N PHE A 60 0.41 4.57 -3.25
CA PHE A 60 -0.31 5.29 -4.30
C PHE A 60 0.66 5.89 -5.33
N LEU A 61 1.76 6.48 -4.88
CA LEU A 61 2.82 7.05 -5.70
C LEU A 61 4.17 6.56 -5.15
N PHE A 62 5.05 6.05 -6.02
CA PHE A 62 6.31 5.47 -5.58
C PHE A 62 7.48 5.81 -6.51
N GLU A 63 7.67 7.07 -6.82
CA GLU A 63 8.71 7.58 -7.73
C GLU A 63 10.11 7.63 -7.09
N THR A 64 10.54 6.57 -6.42
CA THR A 64 11.85 6.53 -5.73
C THR A 64 13.03 6.61 -6.69
N GLU A 65 12.86 6.16 -7.94
CA GLU A 65 13.92 6.10 -8.93
C GLU A 65 14.15 7.40 -9.71
N THR A 66 13.31 8.42 -9.47
CA THR A 66 13.40 9.73 -10.11
C THR A 66 13.81 10.85 -9.14
N VAL A 67 14.00 10.54 -7.85
CA VAL A 67 14.49 11.49 -6.86
C VAL A 67 15.91 11.93 -7.18
N GLU A 68 16.06 13.17 -7.63
CA GLU A 68 17.31 13.70 -8.20
C GLU A 68 18.49 13.69 -7.21
N LYS A 69 18.21 13.96 -5.94
CA LYS A 69 19.21 13.97 -4.88
C LYS A 69 18.83 13.03 -3.75
N GLN A 70 19.81 12.32 -3.26
CA GLN A 70 19.70 11.48 -2.07
C GLN A 70 20.33 12.19 -0.87
N PRO A 71 20.05 11.76 0.38
CA PRO A 71 20.77 12.27 1.55
C PRO A 71 22.29 12.08 1.43
N TYR A 72 23.05 12.99 2.02
CA TYR A 72 24.52 12.98 1.96
C TYR A 72 25.15 11.63 2.38
N ASP A 73 24.70 11.09 3.49
CA ASP A 73 25.14 9.80 4.03
C ASP A 73 24.86 8.62 3.08
N ALA A 74 23.83 8.71 2.26
CA ALA A 74 23.52 7.68 1.28
C ALA A 74 24.60 7.56 0.20
N TYR A 75 25.19 8.70 -0.23
CA TYR A 75 26.34 8.69 -1.14
C TYR A 75 27.60 8.18 -0.45
N ILE A 76 27.89 8.66 0.77
CA ILE A 76 29.08 8.26 1.53
C ILE A 76 29.08 6.77 1.81
N ASN A 77 27.96 6.20 2.26
CA ASN A 77 27.82 4.77 2.54
C ASN A 77 28.06 3.90 1.30
N LYS A 78 27.76 4.43 0.12
CA LYS A 78 28.02 3.75 -1.17
C LYS A 78 29.36 4.11 -1.79
N LYS A 79 30.16 4.97 -1.14
CA LYS A 79 31.45 5.49 -1.65
C LYS A 79 31.30 6.13 -3.03
N MET A 80 30.21 6.89 -3.24
CA MET A 80 29.89 7.56 -4.50
C MET A 80 30.11 9.07 -4.38
N PRO A 81 30.53 9.75 -5.47
CA PRO A 81 30.58 11.20 -5.53
C PRO A 81 29.19 11.84 -5.35
N LEU A 82 29.13 13.03 -4.75
CA LEU A 82 27.86 13.74 -4.49
C LEU A 82 27.16 14.23 -5.76
N ASP A 83 27.86 14.32 -6.88
CA ASP A 83 27.35 14.67 -8.19
C ASP A 83 26.94 13.44 -9.03
N THR A 84 26.94 12.25 -8.42
CA THR A 84 26.48 11.02 -9.09
C THR A 84 25.05 11.20 -9.61
N LYS A 85 24.85 10.88 -10.88
CA LYS A 85 23.53 10.92 -11.51
C LYS A 85 22.58 9.91 -10.86
N VAL A 86 21.29 10.27 -10.76
CA VAL A 86 20.28 9.43 -10.11
C VAL A 86 20.24 8.01 -10.67
N GLY A 87 20.35 7.82 -11.99
CA GLY A 87 20.37 6.51 -12.60
C GLY A 87 21.52 5.62 -12.08
N ALA A 88 22.74 6.15 -12.05
CA ALA A 88 23.90 5.41 -11.53
C ALA A 88 23.78 5.10 -10.03
N TYR A 89 23.23 6.04 -9.25
CA TYR A 89 22.94 5.80 -7.84
C TYR A 89 21.92 4.67 -7.65
N MET A 90 20.82 4.68 -8.43
CA MET A 90 19.78 3.66 -8.34
C MET A 90 20.27 2.29 -8.83
N ASP A 91 21.12 2.23 -9.85
CA ASP A 91 21.77 0.98 -10.25
C ASP A 91 22.62 0.39 -9.12
N ALA A 92 23.41 1.23 -8.46
CA ALA A 92 24.21 0.78 -7.30
C ALA A 92 23.33 0.39 -6.10
N ARG A 93 22.22 1.11 -5.84
CA ARG A 93 21.28 0.80 -4.76
C ARG A 93 20.59 -0.53 -4.97
N SER A 94 20.13 -0.78 -6.19
CA SER A 94 19.37 -1.98 -6.56
C SER A 94 20.27 -3.16 -6.98
N LYS A 95 21.60 -3.02 -6.94
CA LYS A 95 22.53 -4.00 -7.53
C LYS A 95 22.15 -4.35 -8.97
N ASN A 96 21.94 -3.31 -9.78
CA ASN A 96 21.45 -3.43 -11.17
C ASN A 96 20.10 -4.15 -11.27
N GLY A 97 19.17 -3.87 -10.38
CA GLY A 97 17.82 -4.42 -10.40
C GLY A 97 17.66 -5.82 -9.80
N THR A 98 18.69 -6.32 -9.09
CA THR A 98 18.65 -7.66 -8.47
C THR A 98 18.36 -7.63 -6.96
N ALA A 99 18.14 -6.45 -6.38
CA ALA A 99 17.88 -6.29 -4.95
C ALA A 99 16.98 -5.08 -4.67
N GLY A 100 16.42 -5.06 -3.46
CA GLY A 100 15.55 -3.98 -2.99
C GLY A 100 14.17 -4.02 -3.64
N TYR A 101 13.51 -2.89 -3.73
CA TYR A 101 12.11 -2.79 -4.19
C TYR A 101 11.86 -3.33 -5.60
N GLY A 102 12.87 -3.36 -6.46
CA GLY A 102 12.75 -3.88 -7.82
C GLY A 102 12.51 -5.39 -7.93
N VAL A 103 12.67 -6.15 -6.85
CA VAL A 103 12.45 -7.61 -6.80
C VAL A 103 11.26 -8.01 -5.90
N LEU A 104 10.49 -7.04 -5.44
CA LEU A 104 9.34 -7.20 -4.54
C LEU A 104 8.06 -6.76 -5.26
N PRO A 105 7.39 -7.64 -6.01
CA PRO A 105 6.25 -7.26 -6.85
C PRO A 105 5.07 -6.69 -6.05
N GLU A 106 4.89 -7.11 -4.80
CA GLU A 106 3.84 -6.65 -3.89
C GLU A 106 3.89 -5.14 -3.64
N ILE A 107 5.06 -4.53 -3.67
CA ILE A 107 5.26 -3.08 -3.47
C ILE A 107 4.70 -2.24 -4.64
N TRP A 108 4.58 -2.86 -5.82
CA TRP A 108 4.18 -2.21 -7.06
C TRP A 108 2.70 -2.37 -7.39
N LEU A 109 1.95 -3.01 -6.50
CA LEU A 109 0.51 -3.20 -6.61
C LEU A 109 -0.18 -2.57 -5.40
N SER A 110 -1.30 -1.89 -5.65
CA SER A 110 -2.10 -1.25 -4.61
C SER A 110 -3.55 -1.10 -5.05
N VAL A 111 -4.35 -0.47 -4.20
CA VAL A 111 -5.73 -0.14 -4.54
C VAL A 111 -6.03 1.32 -4.18
N MET A 112 -6.86 1.95 -4.99
CA MET A 112 -7.51 3.21 -4.64
C MET A 112 -8.90 2.89 -4.07
N ALA A 113 -9.19 3.39 -2.87
CA ALA A 113 -10.48 3.23 -2.23
C ALA A 113 -11.34 4.49 -2.39
N GLY A 114 -12.57 4.30 -2.82
CA GLY A 114 -13.62 5.30 -2.75
C GLY A 114 -14.76 4.76 -1.90
N TRP A 115 -15.49 5.61 -1.18
CA TRP A 115 -16.64 5.17 -0.41
C TRP A 115 -17.81 6.15 -0.51
N THR A 116 -19.01 5.62 -0.31
CA THR A 116 -20.26 6.38 -0.19
C THR A 116 -20.62 6.48 1.28
N MET A 117 -21.08 7.65 1.70
CA MET A 117 -21.59 7.88 3.05
C MET A 117 -23.03 8.35 3.00
N GLU A 118 -23.87 7.80 3.88
CA GLU A 118 -25.25 8.22 4.09
C GLU A 118 -25.47 8.45 5.60
N ASP A 119 -26.06 9.57 5.96
CA ASP A 119 -26.34 9.96 7.35
C ASP A 119 -25.11 9.84 8.30
N GLY A 120 -23.90 10.13 7.78
CA GLY A 120 -22.65 10.08 8.54
C GLY A 120 -22.02 8.67 8.62
N HIS A 121 -22.58 7.67 7.96
CA HIS A 121 -22.07 6.29 7.95
C HIS A 121 -21.62 5.85 6.57
N VAL A 122 -20.54 5.07 6.50
CA VAL A 122 -20.11 4.45 5.25
C VAL A 122 -21.10 3.33 4.89
N THR A 123 -21.60 3.32 3.67
CA THR A 123 -22.58 2.33 3.17
C THR A 123 -21.99 1.43 2.09
N GLU A 124 -21.05 1.94 1.31
CA GLU A 124 -20.37 1.17 0.25
C GLU A 124 -18.93 1.63 0.11
N ILE A 125 -18.05 0.67 -0.14
CA ILE A 125 -16.64 0.91 -0.50
C ILE A 125 -16.39 0.31 -1.86
N LYS A 126 -15.76 1.07 -2.77
CA LYS A 126 -15.27 0.61 -4.07
C LYS A 126 -13.75 0.64 -4.10
N LEU A 127 -13.16 -0.45 -4.57
CA LEU A 127 -11.73 -0.66 -4.62
C LEU A 127 -11.28 -0.83 -6.07
N TYR A 128 -10.36 0.03 -6.50
CA TYR A 128 -9.85 0.08 -7.86
C TYR A 128 -8.37 -0.33 -7.84
N PRO A 129 -7.99 -1.46 -8.47
CA PRO A 129 -6.61 -1.92 -8.46
C PRO A 129 -5.71 -1.02 -9.29
N ILE A 130 -4.51 -0.75 -8.74
CA ILE A 130 -3.50 0.13 -9.31
C ILE A 130 -2.20 -0.66 -9.50
N SER A 131 -1.53 -0.43 -10.63
CA SER A 131 -0.13 -0.79 -10.84
C SER A 131 0.75 0.45 -10.79
N LEU A 132 1.91 0.32 -10.18
CA LEU A 132 2.97 1.33 -10.16
C LEU A 132 4.09 1.03 -11.17
N GLY A 133 3.86 0.11 -12.12
CA GLY A 133 4.74 -0.12 -13.24
C GLY A 133 6.12 -0.69 -12.88
N MET A 134 6.17 -1.78 -12.11
CA MET A 134 7.44 -2.44 -11.72
C MET A 134 8.38 -2.69 -12.91
N THR A 135 7.85 -3.05 -14.07
CA THR A 135 8.61 -3.37 -15.30
C THR A 135 8.77 -2.19 -16.23
N GLU A 136 8.19 -1.06 -15.90
CA GLU A 136 8.26 0.15 -16.72
C GLU A 136 9.67 0.78 -16.71
N LYS A 137 9.90 1.67 -17.66
CA LYS A 137 11.12 2.49 -17.67
C LYS A 137 11.15 3.41 -16.45
N ARG A 138 12.34 3.69 -15.94
CA ARG A 138 12.58 4.48 -14.73
C ARG A 138 11.73 5.75 -14.59
N PRO A 139 11.54 6.59 -15.63
CA PRO A 139 10.68 7.79 -15.53
C PRO A 139 9.17 7.51 -15.41
N GLN A 140 8.76 6.26 -15.60
CA GLN A 140 7.36 5.82 -15.55
C GLN A 140 7.07 4.93 -14.35
N LYS A 141 8.14 4.47 -13.67
CA LYS A 141 7.98 3.66 -12.45
C LYS A 141 7.45 4.51 -11.30
N GLY A 142 6.54 3.93 -10.54
CA GLY A 142 5.95 4.57 -9.38
C GLY A 142 4.75 5.47 -9.68
N VAL A 143 4.41 5.69 -10.95
CA VAL A 143 3.22 6.44 -11.35
C VAL A 143 2.01 5.52 -11.34
N PRO A 144 0.92 5.85 -10.63
CA PRO A 144 -0.25 4.98 -10.51
C PRO A 144 -1.04 4.89 -11.82
N VAL A 145 -1.38 3.67 -12.21
CA VAL A 145 -2.25 3.38 -13.36
C VAL A 145 -3.33 2.41 -12.93
N LEU A 146 -4.59 2.72 -13.23
CA LEU A 146 -5.71 1.78 -13.03
C LEU A 146 -5.56 0.60 -13.99
N ILE A 147 -5.66 -0.62 -13.46
CA ILE A 147 -5.39 -1.83 -14.26
C ILE A 147 -6.58 -2.79 -14.40
N GLY A 148 -7.61 -2.66 -13.57
CA GLY A 148 -8.75 -3.59 -13.58
C GLY A 148 -8.36 -5.05 -13.30
N ASP A 149 -7.21 -5.33 -12.70
CA ASP A 149 -6.73 -6.69 -12.43
C ASP A 149 -7.42 -7.27 -11.20
N GLU A 150 -8.37 -8.17 -11.46
CA GLU A 150 -9.13 -8.83 -10.40
C GLU A 150 -8.28 -9.72 -9.48
N LYS A 151 -7.06 -10.11 -9.89
CA LYS A 151 -6.15 -10.88 -9.02
C LYS A 151 -5.67 -10.05 -7.83
N VAL A 152 -5.44 -8.74 -8.02
CA VAL A 152 -5.09 -7.82 -6.93
C VAL A 152 -6.24 -7.71 -5.93
N LEU A 153 -7.47 -7.64 -6.43
CA LEU A 153 -8.68 -7.59 -5.59
C LEU A 153 -8.92 -8.93 -4.87
N ALA A 154 -8.73 -10.06 -5.56
CA ALA A 154 -8.84 -11.38 -4.95
C ALA A 154 -7.80 -11.57 -3.84
N TYR A 155 -6.57 -11.11 -4.04
CA TYR A 155 -5.54 -11.13 -3.01
C TYR A 155 -5.94 -10.27 -1.80
N LEU A 156 -6.43 -9.06 -2.02
CA LEU A 156 -6.91 -8.19 -0.93
C LEU A 156 -8.11 -8.80 -0.19
N ALA A 157 -9.01 -9.47 -0.92
CA ALA A 157 -10.14 -10.19 -0.33
C ALA A 157 -9.65 -11.32 0.60
N GLU A 158 -8.63 -12.09 0.19
CA GLU A 158 -8.03 -13.12 1.05
C GLU A 158 -7.42 -12.51 2.33
N LEU A 159 -6.69 -11.40 2.21
CA LEU A 159 -6.14 -10.67 3.37
C LEU A 159 -7.22 -10.11 4.30
N SER A 160 -8.43 -9.90 3.79
CA SER A 160 -9.55 -9.32 4.55
C SER A 160 -10.43 -10.39 5.24
N LYS A 161 -10.33 -11.66 4.83
CA LYS A 161 -11.10 -12.77 5.43
C LYS A 161 -10.93 -12.94 6.94
N PRO A 162 -9.71 -12.82 7.52
CA PRO A 162 -9.53 -12.92 8.97
C PRO A 162 -10.35 -11.91 9.76
N TYR A 163 -10.73 -10.79 9.12
CA TYR A 163 -11.55 -9.73 9.72
C TYR A 163 -13.05 -9.90 9.42
N GLY A 164 -13.44 -10.97 8.72
CA GLY A 164 -14.83 -11.22 8.33
C GLY A 164 -15.36 -10.29 7.23
N THR A 165 -14.48 -9.58 6.54
CA THR A 165 -14.89 -8.66 5.46
C THR A 165 -15.06 -9.43 4.16
N GLU A 166 -16.27 -9.35 3.59
CA GLU A 166 -16.60 -9.93 2.29
C GLU A 166 -16.50 -8.87 1.18
N MET A 167 -15.96 -9.27 0.03
CA MET A 167 -15.77 -8.40 -1.13
C MET A 167 -16.38 -9.05 -2.38
N GLU A 168 -17.31 -8.36 -3.03
CA GLU A 168 -17.77 -8.72 -4.37
C GLU A 168 -16.77 -8.17 -5.39
N ILE A 169 -16.27 -9.01 -6.30
CA ILE A 169 -15.36 -8.61 -7.38
C ILE A 169 -16.08 -8.76 -8.70
N LYS A 170 -16.20 -7.66 -9.42
CA LYS A 170 -16.88 -7.63 -10.72
C LYS A 170 -16.35 -6.49 -11.58
N ASP A 171 -16.13 -6.80 -12.86
CA ASP A 171 -15.72 -5.82 -13.89
C ASP A 171 -14.46 -5.01 -13.47
N GLY A 172 -13.50 -5.66 -12.79
CA GLY A 172 -12.26 -5.05 -12.32
C GLY A 172 -12.43 -4.12 -11.11
N VAL A 173 -13.54 -4.17 -10.41
CA VAL A 173 -13.84 -3.39 -9.20
C VAL A 173 -14.20 -4.31 -8.04
N GLY A 174 -13.58 -4.08 -6.87
CA GLY A 174 -13.98 -4.70 -5.61
C GLY A 174 -15.03 -3.84 -4.92
N THR A 175 -16.08 -4.45 -4.40
CA THR A 175 -17.15 -3.75 -3.67
C THR A 175 -17.40 -4.41 -2.32
N ILE A 176 -17.38 -3.61 -1.26
CA ILE A 176 -17.76 -4.00 0.10
C ILE A 176 -19.01 -3.18 0.45
N ARG A 177 -20.09 -3.85 0.89
CA ARG A 177 -21.31 -3.20 1.38
C ARG A 177 -21.40 -3.36 2.89
N LEU A 178 -21.78 -2.26 3.57
CA LEU A 178 -21.89 -2.19 5.02
C LEU A 178 -23.36 -2.11 5.44
#